data_a425b8318c501b998fe1e10ed602e0bc
#
_entry.id   a425b8318c501b998fe1e10ed602e0bc
#
_cell.length_a   1.000
_cell.length_b   1.000
_cell.length_c   1.000
_cell.angle_alpha   90.00
_cell.angle_beta   90.00
_cell.angle_gamma   90.00
#
_symmetry.space_group_name_H-M   'P 1'
#
loop_
_entity.id
_entity.type
_entity.pdbx_description
1 polymer ?
#
loop_
_entity_poly.entity_id
_entity_poly.type
_entity_poly.pdbx_seq_one_letter_code
_entity_poly.pdbx_strand_id
1 'polypeptide(L)'
;MTSLPHSAAADRNKEPILAVLRQLLGRGGSALEIASGTGQHAAWFAAALPGWTWQPTDADASMLPAIAARIAEADLSNVRPPLRLDV
;
A
#
# COMPACT_ATOMS: atom_id res chain seq x y z
N MET A 1 14.83 -11.29 13.85
CA MET A 1 14.34 -10.44 12.75
C MET A 1 13.05 -10.99 12.20
N THR A 2 12.05 -10.16 12.09
CA THR A 2 10.74 -10.58 11.58
C THR A 2 10.73 -10.51 10.07
N SER A 3 10.30 -11.61 9.43
CA SER A 3 10.11 -11.64 8.00
C SER A 3 8.66 -11.29 7.66
N LEU A 4 8.44 -10.25 6.88
CA LEU A 4 7.12 -9.89 6.40
C LEU A 4 6.80 -10.61 5.10
N PRO A 5 5.50 -10.91 4.83
CA PRO A 5 5.10 -11.45 3.54
C PRO A 5 5.59 -10.57 2.39
N HIS A 6 6.06 -11.20 1.32
CA HIS A 6 6.63 -10.51 0.18
C HIS A 6 6.10 -11.10 -1.12
N SER A 7 5.72 -10.22 -2.04
CA SER A 7 5.30 -10.61 -3.39
C SER A 7 6.36 -10.20 -4.40
N ALA A 8 6.98 -11.18 -5.05
CA ALA A 8 7.96 -10.90 -6.10
C ALA A 8 7.33 -10.18 -7.29
N ALA A 9 6.07 -10.51 -7.62
CA ALA A 9 5.35 -9.82 -8.70
C ALA A 9 5.12 -8.35 -8.37
N ALA A 10 4.69 -8.05 -7.14
CA ALA A 10 4.52 -6.68 -6.69
C ALA A 10 5.84 -5.91 -6.74
N ASP A 11 6.92 -6.54 -6.31
CA ASP A 11 8.23 -5.90 -6.31
C ASP A 11 8.70 -5.56 -7.73
N ARG A 12 8.45 -6.44 -8.70
CA ARG A 12 8.81 -6.18 -10.10
C ARG A 12 7.97 -5.06 -10.73
N ASN A 13 6.72 -4.90 -10.29
CA ASN A 13 5.76 -3.99 -10.91
C ASN A 13 5.71 -2.60 -10.29
N LYS A 14 6.25 -2.43 -9.10
CA LYS A 14 6.06 -1.20 -8.33
C LYS A 14 6.62 0.05 -9.02
N GLU A 15 7.79 -0.02 -9.60
CA GLU A 15 8.39 1.15 -10.25
C GLU A 15 7.65 1.56 -11.53
N PRO A 16 7.31 0.64 -12.44
CA PRO A 16 6.51 1.01 -13.62
C PRO A 16 5.14 1.58 -13.24
N ILE A 17 4.49 1.01 -12.23
CA ILE A 17 3.19 1.51 -11.76
C ILE A 17 3.35 2.92 -11.18
N LEU A 18 4.37 3.14 -10.36
CA LEU A 18 4.63 4.46 -9.78
C LEU A 18 4.85 5.53 -10.85
N ALA A 19 5.59 5.20 -11.91
CA ALA A 19 5.82 6.13 -13.00
C ALA A 19 4.50 6.57 -13.65
N VAL A 20 3.58 5.61 -13.88
CA VAL A 20 2.26 5.91 -14.41
C VAL A 20 1.44 6.77 -13.44
N LEU A 21 1.45 6.41 -12.16
CA LEU A 21 0.71 7.16 -11.13
C LEU A 21 1.18 8.61 -11.05
N ARG A 22 2.48 8.85 -11.13
CA ARG A 22 3.01 10.22 -11.10
C ARG A 22 2.56 11.06 -12.28
N GLN A 23 2.31 10.43 -13.44
CA GLN A 23 1.79 11.13 -14.60
C GLN A 23 0.31 11.44 -14.51
N LEU A 24 -0.48 10.53 -13.91
CA LEU A 24 -1.93 10.60 -13.88
C LEU A 24 -2.48 11.33 -12.66
N LEU A 25 -1.80 11.21 -11.52
CA LEU A 25 -2.27 11.77 -10.26
C LEU A 25 -1.70 13.17 -10.05
N GLY A 26 -2.50 14.03 -9.42
CA GLY A 26 -2.05 15.35 -9.02
C GLY A 26 -1.17 15.30 -7.78
N ARG A 27 -0.98 16.46 -7.13
CA ARG A 27 -0.04 16.61 -6.02
C ARG A 27 -0.50 15.98 -4.72
N GLY A 28 -1.80 15.73 -4.56
CA GLY A 28 -2.32 15.16 -3.34
C GLY A 28 -3.77 14.77 -3.45
N GLY A 29 -4.23 14.01 -2.47
CA GLY A 29 -5.60 13.51 -2.37
C GLY A 29 -5.65 12.27 -1.52
N SER A 30 -6.68 11.46 -1.73
CA SER A 30 -6.86 10.19 -1.04
C SER A 30 -6.94 9.06 -2.05
N ALA A 31 -6.23 7.98 -1.79
CA ALA A 31 -6.24 6.78 -2.62
C ALA A 31 -6.80 5.60 -1.83
N LEU A 32 -7.73 4.88 -2.45
CA LEU A 32 -8.26 3.63 -1.93
C LEU A 32 -7.63 2.48 -2.71
N GLU A 33 -6.89 1.63 -2.03
CA GLU A 33 -6.28 0.47 -2.66
C GLU A 33 -7.11 -0.78 -2.37
N ILE A 34 -7.51 -1.49 -3.41
CA ILE A 34 -8.29 -2.70 -3.29
C ILE A 34 -7.34 -3.90 -3.42
N ALA A 35 -7.57 -4.92 -2.59
CA ALA A 35 -6.76 -6.14 -2.58
C ALA A 35 -5.28 -5.83 -2.31
N SER A 36 -5.01 -5.15 -1.20
CA SER A 36 -3.66 -4.74 -0.83
C SER A 36 -2.70 -5.91 -0.54
N GLY A 37 -3.24 -7.09 -0.26
CA GLY A 37 -2.45 -8.31 -0.10
C GLY A 37 -1.40 -8.20 1.00
N THR A 38 -0.11 -8.15 0.60
CA THR A 38 1.00 -8.04 1.56
C THR A 38 1.20 -6.62 2.09
N GLY A 39 0.52 -5.62 1.55
CA GLY A 39 0.74 -4.21 1.89
C GLY A 39 1.99 -3.61 1.25
N GLN A 40 2.68 -4.36 0.42
CA GLN A 40 3.96 -3.95 -0.18
C GLN A 40 3.80 -2.73 -1.08
N HIS A 41 2.77 -2.73 -1.97
CA HIS A 41 2.48 -1.59 -2.84
C HIS A 41 2.02 -0.37 -2.03
N ALA A 42 1.14 -0.56 -1.05
CA ALA A 42 0.65 0.54 -0.22
C ALA A 42 1.81 1.28 0.45
N ALA A 43 2.73 0.55 1.08
CA ALA A 43 3.89 1.14 1.73
C ALA A 43 4.80 1.86 0.74
N TRP A 44 5.08 1.24 -0.40
CA TRP A 44 5.95 1.81 -1.42
C TRP A 44 5.38 3.09 -2.04
N PHE A 45 4.11 3.05 -2.46
CA PHE A 45 3.48 4.19 -3.12
C PHE A 45 3.23 5.33 -2.15
N ALA A 46 2.81 5.04 -0.92
CA ALA A 46 2.60 6.07 0.09
C ALA A 46 3.91 6.80 0.41
N ALA A 47 5.03 6.07 0.50
CA ALA A 47 6.33 6.69 0.73
C ALA A 47 6.75 7.61 -0.43
N ALA A 48 6.45 7.19 -1.67
CA ALA A 48 6.81 7.94 -2.87
C ALA A 48 5.85 9.09 -3.18
N LEU A 49 4.64 9.07 -2.61
CA LEU A 49 3.57 10.04 -2.87
C LEU A 49 3.10 10.67 -1.56
N PRO A 50 3.96 11.46 -0.89
CA PRO A 50 3.65 11.95 0.46
C PRO A 50 2.46 12.90 0.55
N GLY A 51 2.04 13.51 -0.57
CA GLY A 51 0.83 14.33 -0.62
C GLY A 51 -0.46 13.54 -0.64
N TRP A 52 -0.39 12.20 -0.72
CA TRP A 52 -1.56 11.33 -0.81
C TRP A 52 -1.77 10.56 0.47
N THR A 53 -3.03 10.51 0.92
CA THR A 53 -3.44 9.62 2.01
C THR A 53 -3.85 8.28 1.41
N TRP A 54 -3.23 7.21 1.88
CA TRP A 54 -3.41 5.86 1.32
C TRP A 54 -4.27 5.02 2.24
N GLN A 55 -5.34 4.44 1.72
CA GLN A 55 -6.22 3.52 2.45
C GLN A 55 -6.10 2.12 1.86
N PRO A 56 -5.29 1.23 2.47
CA PRO A 56 -5.22 -0.15 2.02
C PRO A 56 -6.45 -0.94 2.46
N THR A 57 -6.90 -1.86 1.62
CA THR A 57 -8.01 -2.77 1.92
C THR A 57 -7.73 -4.16 1.39
N ASP A 58 -8.41 -5.15 1.97
CA ASP A 58 -8.41 -6.51 1.42
C ASP A 58 -9.72 -7.19 1.81
N ALA A 59 -10.24 -8.03 0.93
CA ALA A 59 -11.43 -8.82 1.19
C ALA A 59 -11.17 -9.90 2.22
N ASP A 60 -9.95 -10.40 2.30
CA ASP A 60 -9.53 -11.42 3.25
C ASP A 60 -9.02 -10.76 4.52
N ALA A 61 -9.81 -10.85 5.59
CA ALA A 61 -9.46 -10.26 6.88
C ALA A 61 -8.12 -10.79 7.43
N SER A 62 -7.72 -12.01 7.06
CA SER A 62 -6.45 -12.59 7.51
C SER A 62 -5.23 -11.86 6.97
N MET A 63 -5.39 -11.04 5.92
CA MET A 63 -4.31 -10.23 5.35
C MET A 63 -4.07 -8.93 6.11
N LEU A 64 -5.05 -8.46 6.88
CA LEU A 64 -4.96 -7.15 7.53
C LEU A 64 -3.77 -7.03 8.51
N PRO A 65 -3.44 -8.04 9.33
CA PRO A 65 -2.27 -7.93 10.19
C PRO A 65 -0.96 -7.76 9.42
N ALA A 66 -0.81 -8.44 8.27
CA ALA A 66 0.39 -8.32 7.44
C ALA A 66 0.50 -6.92 6.85
N ILE A 67 -0.60 -6.35 6.38
CA ILE A 67 -0.64 -4.99 5.86
C ILE A 67 -0.27 -3.99 6.96
N ALA A 68 -0.87 -4.13 8.14
CA ALA A 68 -0.59 -3.26 9.28
C ALA A 68 0.88 -3.34 9.71
N ALA A 69 1.46 -4.54 9.74
CA ALA A 69 2.86 -4.72 10.09
C ALA A 69 3.80 -4.06 9.08
N ARG A 70 3.48 -4.16 7.80
CA ARG A 70 4.26 -3.53 6.73
C ARG A 70 4.25 -2.01 6.85
N ILE A 71 3.08 -1.45 7.11
CA ILE A 71 2.92 0.00 7.30
C ILE A 71 3.68 0.47 8.54
N ALA A 72 3.58 -0.26 9.64
CA ALA A 72 4.28 0.08 10.88
C ALA A 72 5.79 0.05 10.69
N GLU A 73 6.33 -0.94 9.97
CA GLU A 73 7.75 -1.04 9.69
C GLU A 73 8.24 0.13 8.82
N ALA A 74 7.42 0.57 7.88
CA ALA A 74 7.75 1.70 7.01
C ALA A 74 7.63 3.05 7.70
N ASP A 75 6.96 3.12 8.86
CA ASP A 75 6.79 4.33 9.68
C ASP A 75 6.21 5.49 8.87
N LEU A 76 5.13 5.23 8.14
CA LEU A 76 4.49 6.22 7.28
C LEU A 76 3.29 6.86 7.96
N SER A 77 3.21 8.19 7.90
CA SER A 77 2.11 8.95 8.50
C SER A 77 0.91 9.10 7.58
N ASN A 78 1.06 8.80 6.28
CA ASN A 78 0.04 9.01 5.27
C ASN A 78 -0.67 7.71 4.84
N VAL A 79 -0.59 6.66 5.66
CA VAL A 79 -1.29 5.40 5.41
C VAL A 79 -2.24 5.13 6.57
N ARG A 80 -3.51 4.93 6.26
CA ARG A 80 -4.52 4.61 7.26
C ARG A 80 -4.45 3.13 7.65
N PRO A 81 -4.95 2.76 8.85
CA PRO A 81 -5.06 1.35 9.20
C PRO A 81 -5.84 0.58 8.12
N PRO A 82 -5.43 -0.65 7.79
CA PRO A 82 -6.11 -1.41 6.76
C PRO A 82 -7.52 -1.80 7.16
N LEU A 83 -8.42 -1.84 6.17
CA LEU A 83 -9.82 -2.20 6.37
C LEU A 83 -10.19 -3.41 5.52
N ARG A 84 -11.13 -4.21 6.03
CA ARG A 84 -11.71 -5.27 5.23
C ARG A 84 -12.69 -4.65 4.23
N LEU A 85 -12.50 -4.94 2.96
CA LEU A 85 -13.40 -4.50 1.90
C LEU A 85 -13.55 -5.61 0.88
N ASP A 86 -14.77 -6.08 0.70
CA ASP A 86 -15.12 -7.10 -0.26
C ASP A 86 -15.94 -6.44 -1.38
N VAL A 87 -15.38 -6.43 -2.56
CA VAL A 87 -15.99 -5.80 -3.74
C VAL A 87 -16.45 -6.80 -4.77
#